data_37c629a7ddf444e081a8b1a4ad9d68ea
#
_entry.id   37c629a7ddf444e081a8b1a4ad9d68ea
#
_cell.length_a   1.000
_cell.length_b   1.000
_cell.length_c   1.000
_cell.angle_alpha   90.00
_cell.angle_beta   90.00
_cell.angle_gamma   90.00
#
_symmetry.space_group_name_H-M   'P 1'
#
loop_
_entity.id
_entity.type
_entity.pdbx_description
1 polymer ?
#
loop_
_entity_poly.entity_id
_entity_poly.type
_entity_poly.pdbx_seq_one_letter_code
_entity_poly.pdbx_strand_id
1 'polypeptide(L)'
;MNSHATSHRGIGPEPHPFPGARPTTDGTARRTLLRTALTGAAALGAGLAATGTATADPGTAAPRPGTPDEALRELAAGNRRWRTYRERHPHENPAVRRTLATSQHPFAVVLGCIDSRVPPELVFDQGLGDLMTVRTAGEVLDEAVLGSVAYGVLELGIPLVVVLGHQSCGAVRAAVAAEQSGEHLPAHMQYLVDQIRPAIDHGKEGDARIDATVSANVRLVRSRLAAEPELAARTATGKLAVVGARYELTTQAVNRLA
;
A
#
# COMPACT_ATOMS: atom_id res chain seq x y z
N MET A 1 8.87 27.81 -60.90
CA MET A 1 9.55 28.43 -59.75
C MET A 1 9.42 27.43 -58.60
N ASN A 2 10.54 26.82 -58.24
CA ASN A 2 10.63 25.67 -57.34
C ASN A 2 10.48 26.07 -55.90
N SER A 3 9.58 25.34 -55.17
CA SER A 3 9.51 25.42 -53.74
C SER A 3 9.97 24.07 -53.17
N HIS A 4 11.16 24.03 -52.58
CA HIS A 4 11.73 22.90 -51.88
C HIS A 4 11.10 22.81 -50.49
N ALA A 5 10.34 21.75 -50.22
CA ALA A 5 9.90 21.37 -48.88
C ALA A 5 10.97 20.48 -48.23
N THR A 6 11.66 21.01 -47.23
CA THR A 6 12.61 20.27 -46.38
C THR A 6 11.85 19.53 -45.31
N SER A 7 11.86 18.20 -45.38
CA SER A 7 11.33 17.28 -44.37
C SER A 7 12.34 17.19 -43.19
N HIS A 8 12.01 17.79 -42.07
CA HIS A 8 12.69 17.51 -40.80
C HIS A 8 12.11 16.25 -40.16
N ARG A 9 12.84 15.15 -40.22
CA ARG A 9 12.62 13.99 -39.37
C ARG A 9 13.08 14.34 -37.96
N GLY A 10 12.13 14.47 -37.04
CA GLY A 10 12.40 14.58 -35.61
C GLY A 10 12.94 13.27 -35.06
N ILE A 11 14.20 13.26 -34.64
CA ILE A 11 14.77 12.18 -33.84
C ILE A 11 14.30 12.41 -32.40
N GLY A 12 13.37 11.57 -31.91
CA GLY A 12 12.97 11.58 -30.51
C GLY A 12 14.14 11.14 -29.61
N PRO A 13 14.23 11.63 -28.37
CA PRO A 13 15.31 11.23 -27.46
C PRO A 13 15.21 9.75 -27.13
N GLU A 14 16.31 9.03 -27.32
CA GLU A 14 16.45 7.66 -26.83
C GLU A 14 16.37 7.60 -25.29
N PRO A 15 15.76 6.56 -24.71
CA PRO A 15 15.73 6.41 -23.26
C PRO A 15 17.14 6.09 -22.73
N HIS A 16 17.68 6.99 -21.93
CA HIS A 16 18.96 6.76 -21.25
C HIS A 16 18.76 5.79 -20.09
N PRO A 17 19.55 4.70 -20.00
CA PRO A 17 19.53 3.83 -18.83
C PRO A 17 20.10 4.56 -17.62
N PHE A 18 19.50 4.33 -16.44
CA PHE A 18 20.00 4.87 -15.18
C PHE A 18 21.44 4.45 -14.93
N PRO A 19 22.38 5.37 -14.59
CA PRO A 19 23.74 5.02 -14.28
C PRO A 19 23.80 4.28 -12.93
N GLY A 20 24.27 3.03 -12.92
CA GLY A 20 24.50 2.35 -11.65
C GLY A 20 24.69 0.83 -11.62
N ALA A 21 24.85 0.15 -12.75
CA ALA A 21 25.27 -1.26 -12.72
C ALA A 21 26.77 -1.37 -12.97
N ARG A 22 27.59 -1.57 -11.93
CA ARG A 22 28.97 -2.03 -12.07
C ARG A 22 28.97 -3.51 -12.44
N PRO A 23 29.74 -3.98 -13.44
CA PRO A 23 29.91 -5.39 -13.71
C PRO A 23 30.69 -6.02 -12.57
N THR A 24 30.13 -7.03 -11.94
CA THR A 24 30.84 -7.92 -11.02
C THR A 24 31.69 -8.87 -11.83
N THR A 25 33.01 -8.75 -11.69
CA THR A 25 34.00 -9.67 -12.22
C THR A 25 33.82 -11.06 -11.65
N ASP A 26 33.83 -12.01 -12.56
CA ASP A 26 33.83 -13.45 -12.40
C ASP A 26 34.86 -13.90 -11.35
N GLY A 27 34.40 -14.60 -10.34
CA GLY A 27 35.20 -15.24 -9.29
C GLY A 27 35.00 -16.74 -9.28
N THR A 28 35.54 -17.44 -10.30
CA THR A 28 35.70 -18.89 -10.29
C THR A 28 36.75 -19.26 -9.26
N ALA A 29 36.39 -19.86 -8.15
CA ALA A 29 37.33 -20.70 -7.39
C ALA A 29 36.63 -21.61 -6.36
N ARG A 30 36.68 -22.89 -6.65
CA ARG A 30 37.04 -24.01 -5.76
C ARG A 30 36.15 -24.27 -4.53
N ARG A 31 35.44 -25.39 -4.57
CA ARG A 31 35.55 -26.40 -3.52
C ARG A 31 34.90 -27.71 -3.95
N THR A 32 35.80 -28.58 -4.44
CA THR A 32 35.66 -30.03 -4.51
C THR A 32 36.00 -30.64 -3.15
N LEU A 33 35.33 -31.74 -2.83
CA LEU A 33 35.69 -32.82 -1.91
C LEU A 33 35.37 -32.60 -0.40
N LEU A 34 34.42 -33.40 0.09
CA LEU A 34 34.74 -34.59 0.92
C LEU A 34 33.49 -35.46 1.08
N ARG A 35 33.49 -36.57 0.35
CA ARG A 35 32.69 -37.75 0.70
C ARG A 35 33.54 -38.61 1.61
N THR A 36 33.04 -38.94 2.78
CA THR A 36 33.49 -40.19 3.49
C THR A 36 32.24 -40.83 4.10
N ALA A 37 32.04 -42.04 3.64
CA ALA A 37 31.09 -43.00 4.16
C ALA A 37 31.56 -43.53 5.51
N LEU A 38 30.63 -43.77 6.43
CA LEU A 38 30.80 -44.81 7.45
C LEU A 38 29.45 -45.51 7.67
N THR A 39 29.46 -46.77 7.28
CA THR A 39 28.48 -47.83 7.60
C THR A 39 28.70 -48.29 9.05
N GLY A 40 27.62 -48.56 9.79
CA GLY A 40 27.70 -49.23 11.10
C GLY A 40 26.38 -49.34 11.82
N ALA A 41 25.71 -50.38 11.62
CA ALA A 41 24.89 -51.35 12.37
C ALA A 41 24.18 -50.96 13.69
N ALA A 42 22.87 -51.24 13.66
CA ALA A 42 22.00 -52.06 14.54
C ALA A 42 21.84 -51.68 16.02
N ALA A 43 20.66 -51.47 16.43
CA ALA A 43 19.68 -52.28 17.21
C ALA A 43 18.94 -51.56 18.31
N LEU A 44 17.60 -51.76 18.31
CA LEU A 44 16.68 -51.95 19.42
C LEU A 44 16.40 -50.81 20.41
N GLY A 45 15.14 -50.40 20.41
CA GLY A 45 14.43 -50.25 21.67
C GLY A 45 13.71 -48.93 21.90
N ALA A 46 12.43 -49.08 22.13
CA ALA A 46 11.56 -48.22 22.92
C ALA A 46 10.94 -46.98 22.25
N GLY A 47 9.62 -47.06 22.13
CA GLY A 47 8.72 -45.99 21.71
C GLY A 47 8.84 -44.74 22.55
N LEU A 48 8.90 -43.63 21.86
CA LEU A 48 8.59 -42.31 22.37
C LEU A 48 7.63 -41.68 21.40
N ALA A 49 6.49 -41.25 21.93
CA ALA A 49 5.46 -40.53 21.23
C ALA A 49 6.12 -39.31 20.54
N ALA A 50 6.20 -39.34 19.23
CA ALA A 50 6.57 -38.18 18.43
C ALA A 50 5.42 -37.18 18.52
N THR A 51 5.56 -36.18 19.39
CA THR A 51 4.85 -34.93 19.24
C THR A 51 5.34 -34.34 17.94
N GLY A 52 4.58 -34.52 16.88
CA GLY A 52 4.85 -33.94 15.57
C GLY A 52 4.88 -32.42 15.69
N THR A 53 6.05 -31.86 15.79
CA THR A 53 6.24 -30.45 15.39
C THR A 53 6.00 -30.43 13.89
N ALA A 54 4.83 -29.91 13.51
CA ALA A 54 4.55 -29.60 12.12
C ALA A 54 5.62 -28.60 11.66
N THR A 55 6.64 -29.12 10.99
CA THR A 55 7.57 -28.27 10.21
C THR A 55 6.73 -27.68 9.09
N ALA A 56 6.41 -26.39 9.23
CA ALA A 56 5.80 -25.65 8.13
C ALA A 56 6.71 -25.79 6.90
N ASP A 57 6.13 -26.36 5.85
CA ASP A 57 6.77 -26.45 4.55
C ASP A 57 7.10 -25.03 4.07
N PRO A 58 8.37 -24.67 3.80
CA PRO A 58 8.72 -23.31 3.38
C PRO A 58 8.22 -22.94 1.98
N GLY A 59 7.43 -23.79 1.33
CA GLY A 59 6.97 -23.62 -0.05
C GLY A 59 5.52 -23.22 -0.25
N THR A 60 4.64 -23.28 0.76
CA THR A 60 3.24 -22.81 0.62
C THR A 60 3.10 -21.43 1.23
N ALA A 61 3.15 -20.38 0.37
CA ALA A 61 2.71 -19.06 0.77
C ALA A 61 1.29 -19.18 1.39
N ALA A 62 1.07 -18.58 2.56
CA ALA A 62 -0.25 -18.54 3.16
C ALA A 62 -1.28 -18.02 2.13
N PRO A 63 -2.48 -18.61 2.06
CA PRO A 63 -3.49 -18.14 1.12
C PRO A 63 -3.75 -16.64 1.35
N ARG A 64 -3.87 -15.89 0.26
CA ARG A 64 -4.16 -14.46 0.35
C ARG A 64 -5.52 -14.23 0.98
N PRO A 65 -5.69 -13.13 1.75
CA PRO A 65 -6.97 -12.74 2.30
C PRO A 65 -8.05 -12.62 1.22
N GLY A 66 -9.13 -13.37 1.35
CA GLY A 66 -10.26 -13.38 0.41
C GLY A 66 -11.51 -12.69 0.93
N THR A 67 -11.52 -12.28 2.20
CA THR A 67 -12.64 -11.60 2.85
C THR A 67 -12.19 -10.27 3.47
N PRO A 68 -13.12 -9.31 3.69
CA PRO A 68 -12.80 -8.05 4.36
C PRO A 68 -12.12 -8.26 5.73
N ASP A 69 -12.61 -9.20 6.52
CA ASP A 69 -12.07 -9.45 7.87
C ASP A 69 -10.68 -10.07 7.84
N GLU A 70 -10.39 -10.96 6.89
CA GLU A 70 -9.04 -11.50 6.69
C GLU A 70 -8.07 -10.42 6.27
N ALA A 71 -8.47 -9.56 5.32
CA ALA A 71 -7.68 -8.42 4.86
C ALA A 71 -7.37 -7.45 6.00
N LEU A 72 -8.36 -7.10 6.81
CA LEU A 72 -8.17 -6.24 7.98
C LEU A 72 -7.21 -6.86 9.02
N ARG A 73 -7.33 -8.19 9.26
CA ARG A 73 -6.41 -8.88 10.19
C ARG A 73 -4.97 -8.88 9.68
N GLU A 74 -4.77 -9.09 8.36
CA GLU A 74 -3.42 -9.06 7.78
C GLU A 74 -2.80 -7.67 7.85
N LEU A 75 -3.53 -6.61 7.48
CA LEU A 75 -3.05 -5.24 7.62
C LEU A 75 -2.72 -4.88 9.09
N ALA A 76 -3.57 -5.29 10.03
CA ALA A 76 -3.31 -5.07 11.45
C ALA A 76 -2.08 -5.85 11.95
N ALA A 77 -1.88 -7.08 11.46
CA ALA A 77 -0.71 -7.88 11.78
C ALA A 77 0.57 -7.25 11.20
N GLY A 78 0.51 -6.77 9.95
CA GLY A 78 1.61 -6.07 9.29
C GLY A 78 2.00 -4.78 10.03
N ASN A 79 1.02 -3.95 10.38
CA ASN A 79 1.32 -2.74 11.16
C ASN A 79 1.89 -3.05 12.54
N ARG A 80 1.49 -4.14 13.20
CA ARG A 80 2.15 -4.58 14.44
C ARG A 80 3.62 -4.93 14.20
N ARG A 81 3.95 -5.62 13.10
CA ARG A 81 5.34 -5.95 12.75
C ARG A 81 6.16 -4.68 12.53
N TRP A 82 5.64 -3.74 11.73
CA TRP A 82 6.23 -2.42 11.49
C TRP A 82 6.54 -1.68 12.80
N ARG A 83 5.57 -1.56 13.69
CA ARG A 83 5.71 -0.86 14.99
C ARG A 83 6.73 -1.50 15.94
N THR A 84 7.00 -2.78 15.78
CA THR A 84 7.88 -3.54 16.68
C THR A 84 9.22 -3.87 16.04
N TYR A 85 9.51 -3.28 14.87
CA TYR A 85 10.75 -3.50 14.11
C TYR A 85 10.99 -5.00 13.84
N ARG A 86 9.93 -5.69 13.39
CA ARG A 86 9.93 -7.13 13.08
C ARG A 86 9.30 -7.39 11.70
N GLU A 87 9.61 -6.51 10.76
CA GLU A 87 9.14 -6.59 9.40
C GLU A 87 9.60 -7.90 8.74
N ARG A 88 8.76 -8.44 7.88
CA ARG A 88 9.02 -9.67 7.14
C ARG A 88 9.44 -9.41 5.71
N HIS A 89 9.16 -8.22 5.18
CA HIS A 89 9.38 -7.86 3.78
C HIS A 89 8.86 -8.95 2.83
N PRO A 90 7.55 -9.29 2.90
CA PRO A 90 7.00 -10.39 2.15
C PRO A 90 7.03 -10.09 0.64
N HIS A 91 7.02 -11.15 -0.18
CA HIS A 91 6.79 -11.09 -1.62
C HIS A 91 7.80 -10.22 -2.42
N GLU A 92 9.03 -10.06 -1.94
CA GLU A 92 10.08 -9.28 -2.61
C GLU A 92 11.08 -10.13 -3.42
N ASN A 93 10.99 -11.45 -3.30
CA ASN A 93 11.97 -12.36 -3.91
C ASN A 93 11.79 -12.50 -5.44
N PRO A 94 12.84 -12.98 -6.17
CA PRO A 94 12.77 -13.09 -7.64
C PRO A 94 11.71 -14.06 -8.16
N ALA A 95 11.30 -15.08 -7.39
CA ALA A 95 10.26 -16.01 -7.81
C ALA A 95 8.90 -15.32 -7.86
N VAL A 96 8.56 -14.55 -6.81
CA VAL A 96 7.33 -13.74 -6.77
C VAL A 96 7.31 -12.73 -7.90
N ARG A 97 8.41 -12.02 -8.16
CA ARG A 97 8.48 -11.04 -9.26
C ARG A 97 8.18 -11.67 -10.63
N ARG A 98 8.66 -12.90 -10.88
CA ARG A 98 8.35 -13.63 -12.12
C ARG A 98 6.86 -13.99 -12.22
N THR A 99 6.27 -14.47 -11.14
CA THR A 99 4.84 -14.83 -11.10
C THR A 99 3.96 -13.60 -11.32
N LEU A 100 4.29 -12.49 -10.68
CA LEU A 100 3.53 -11.23 -10.78
C LEU A 100 3.65 -10.55 -12.16
N ALA A 101 4.59 -10.97 -13.01
CA ALA A 101 4.69 -10.43 -14.37
C ALA A 101 3.45 -10.74 -15.24
N THR A 102 2.67 -11.77 -14.91
CA THR A 102 1.53 -12.23 -15.70
C THR A 102 0.18 -12.03 -15.02
N SER A 103 0.15 -11.82 -13.70
CA SER A 103 -1.09 -11.65 -12.95
C SER A 103 -0.86 -10.93 -11.62
N GLN A 104 -1.90 -10.30 -11.07
CA GLN A 104 -1.90 -9.71 -9.74
C GLN A 104 -3.19 -10.08 -8.99
N HIS A 105 -3.09 -10.24 -7.68
CA HIS A 105 -4.21 -10.56 -6.81
C HIS A 105 -4.11 -9.78 -5.48
N PRO A 106 -4.18 -8.45 -5.52
CA PRO A 106 -4.10 -7.64 -4.31
C PRO A 106 -5.35 -7.91 -3.44
N PHE A 107 -5.16 -7.83 -2.11
CA PHE A 107 -6.25 -8.09 -1.17
C PHE A 107 -6.83 -6.80 -0.55
N ALA A 108 -6.21 -5.66 -0.75
CA ALA A 108 -6.73 -4.38 -0.30
C ALA A 108 -6.36 -3.25 -1.27
N VAL A 109 -7.28 -2.28 -1.40
CA VAL A 109 -6.99 -0.95 -1.94
C VAL A 109 -6.72 -0.03 -0.76
N VAL A 110 -5.60 0.71 -0.78
CA VAL A 110 -5.32 1.76 0.20
C VAL A 110 -5.30 3.11 -0.51
N LEU A 111 -6.30 3.94 -0.22
CA LEU A 111 -6.30 5.36 -0.59
C LEU A 111 -5.62 6.14 0.53
N GLY A 112 -4.42 6.63 0.29
CA GLY A 112 -3.61 7.33 1.27
C GLY A 112 -3.09 8.69 0.80
N CYS A 113 -2.43 9.39 1.71
CA CYS A 113 -1.76 10.64 1.39
C CYS A 113 -0.47 10.42 0.58
N ILE A 114 -0.11 11.42 -0.25
CA ILE A 114 1.19 11.46 -0.94
C ILE A 114 2.37 11.72 0.00
N ASP A 115 2.12 11.96 1.30
CA ASP A 115 3.16 12.23 2.29
C ASP A 115 4.22 11.12 2.30
N SER A 116 5.48 11.50 2.08
CA SER A 116 6.59 10.55 1.93
C SER A 116 6.85 9.67 3.16
N ARG A 117 6.34 10.06 4.33
CA ARG A 117 6.49 9.34 5.60
C ARG A 117 5.46 8.22 5.77
N VAL A 118 4.50 8.09 4.84
CA VAL A 118 3.36 7.16 4.97
C VAL A 118 3.20 6.30 3.71
N PRO A 119 4.23 5.55 3.30
CA PRO A 119 4.06 4.55 2.24
C PRO A 119 3.28 3.36 2.78
N PRO A 120 2.09 3.05 2.22
CA PRO A 120 1.21 2.00 2.77
C PRO A 120 1.87 0.62 2.84
N GLU A 121 2.67 0.27 1.86
CA GLU A 121 3.37 -1.02 1.80
C GLU A 121 4.30 -1.22 2.99
N LEU A 122 5.04 -0.18 3.40
CA LEU A 122 5.90 -0.25 4.58
C LEU A 122 5.09 -0.22 5.88
N VAL A 123 4.13 0.72 5.99
CA VAL A 123 3.29 0.87 7.18
C VAL A 123 2.55 -0.41 7.54
N PHE A 124 2.18 -1.19 6.53
CA PHE A 124 1.47 -2.47 6.71
C PHE A 124 2.37 -3.69 6.51
N ASP A 125 3.69 -3.53 6.30
CA ASP A 125 4.63 -4.62 6.03
C ASP A 125 4.08 -5.60 4.99
N GLN A 126 3.76 -5.06 3.80
CA GLN A 126 3.23 -5.78 2.66
C GLN A 126 4.18 -5.67 1.47
N GLY A 127 4.17 -6.66 0.60
CA GLY A 127 5.06 -6.74 -0.55
C GLY A 127 4.37 -6.57 -1.90
N LEU A 128 5.09 -6.94 -2.95
CA LEU A 128 4.61 -6.82 -4.31
C LEU A 128 3.33 -7.61 -4.54
N GLY A 129 2.33 -6.94 -5.12
CA GLY A 129 1.06 -7.55 -5.48
C GLY A 129 0.09 -7.77 -4.32
N ASP A 130 0.40 -7.31 -3.11
CA ASP A 130 -0.48 -7.42 -1.95
C ASP A 130 -1.49 -6.27 -1.86
N LEU A 131 -1.04 -5.06 -2.16
CA LEU A 131 -1.86 -3.85 -2.10
C LEU A 131 -1.98 -3.20 -3.48
N MET A 132 -3.15 -2.59 -3.75
CA MET A 132 -3.28 -1.48 -4.69
C MET A 132 -3.25 -0.18 -3.92
N THR A 133 -2.29 0.69 -4.23
CA THR A 133 -2.16 1.99 -3.58
C THR A 133 -2.56 3.11 -4.51
N VAL A 134 -3.51 3.93 -4.05
CA VAL A 134 -3.91 5.19 -4.69
C VAL A 134 -3.52 6.32 -3.74
N ARG A 135 -2.82 7.35 -4.22
CA ARG A 135 -2.30 8.40 -3.33
C ARG A 135 -2.55 9.79 -3.89
N THR A 136 -3.22 10.62 -3.07
CA THR A 136 -3.43 12.03 -3.35
C THR A 136 -3.13 12.86 -2.10
N ALA A 137 -2.88 14.17 -2.23
CA ALA A 137 -2.67 15.01 -1.06
C ALA A 137 -3.97 15.09 -0.23
N GLY A 138 -3.93 14.60 1.01
CA GLY A 138 -5.10 14.58 1.91
C GLY A 138 -6.20 13.61 1.48
N GLU A 139 -5.88 12.51 0.81
CA GLU A 139 -6.81 11.45 0.37
C GLU A 139 -7.98 11.99 -0.49
N VAL A 140 -7.75 13.10 -1.19
CA VAL A 140 -8.80 13.77 -1.98
C VAL A 140 -9.30 12.87 -3.10
N LEU A 141 -10.63 12.86 -3.29
CA LEU A 141 -11.31 12.12 -4.35
C LEU A 141 -11.49 12.99 -5.59
N ASP A 142 -11.18 12.39 -6.74
CA ASP A 142 -11.57 12.86 -8.06
C ASP A 142 -11.98 11.67 -8.93
N GLU A 143 -12.36 11.92 -10.17
CA GLU A 143 -12.79 10.89 -11.12
C GLU A 143 -11.72 9.81 -11.34
N ALA A 144 -10.43 10.18 -11.38
CA ALA A 144 -9.34 9.23 -11.59
C ALA A 144 -9.13 8.34 -10.36
N VAL A 145 -9.25 8.90 -9.16
CA VAL A 145 -9.19 8.17 -7.89
C VAL A 145 -10.37 7.21 -7.76
N LEU A 146 -11.60 7.70 -8.03
CA LEU A 146 -12.80 6.87 -8.00
C LEU A 146 -12.71 5.71 -9.00
N GLY A 147 -12.30 5.99 -10.24
CA GLY A 147 -12.11 4.96 -11.25
C GLY A 147 -11.04 3.94 -10.88
N SER A 148 -9.95 4.37 -10.23
CA SER A 148 -8.88 3.48 -9.77
C SER A 148 -9.34 2.56 -8.64
N VAL A 149 -10.09 3.08 -7.67
CA VAL A 149 -10.67 2.28 -6.59
C VAL A 149 -11.71 1.31 -7.14
N ALA A 150 -12.59 1.78 -8.04
CA ALA A 150 -13.60 0.94 -8.69
C ALA A 150 -12.95 -0.20 -9.47
N TYR A 151 -11.89 0.06 -10.24
CA TYR A 151 -11.14 -0.99 -10.95
C TYR A 151 -10.66 -2.09 -9.99
N GLY A 152 -10.04 -1.73 -8.88
CA GLY A 152 -9.59 -2.70 -7.89
C GLY A 152 -10.73 -3.56 -7.32
N VAL A 153 -11.85 -2.93 -7.01
CA VAL A 153 -13.00 -3.61 -6.39
C VAL A 153 -13.81 -4.43 -7.41
N LEU A 154 -14.05 -3.89 -8.61
CA LEU A 154 -14.94 -4.51 -9.58
C LEU A 154 -14.24 -5.55 -10.46
N GLU A 155 -13.04 -5.21 -10.97
CA GLU A 155 -12.30 -6.07 -11.89
C GLU A 155 -11.41 -7.09 -11.16
N LEU A 156 -10.74 -6.67 -10.08
CA LEU A 156 -9.84 -7.57 -9.34
C LEU A 156 -10.50 -8.23 -8.12
N GLY A 157 -11.74 -7.85 -7.80
CA GLY A 157 -12.48 -8.46 -6.70
C GLY A 157 -11.91 -8.17 -5.30
N ILE A 158 -11.20 -7.07 -5.14
CA ILE A 158 -10.56 -6.71 -3.86
C ILE A 158 -11.63 -6.52 -2.78
N PRO A 159 -11.52 -7.22 -1.63
CA PRO A 159 -12.56 -7.21 -0.61
C PRO A 159 -12.47 -6.04 0.38
N LEU A 160 -11.41 -5.23 0.35
CA LEU A 160 -11.18 -4.17 1.34
C LEU A 160 -10.69 -2.88 0.68
N VAL A 161 -11.32 -1.76 1.03
CA VAL A 161 -10.82 -0.41 0.76
C VAL A 161 -10.52 0.28 2.09
N VAL A 162 -9.31 0.80 2.25
CA VAL A 162 -8.86 1.57 3.42
C VAL A 162 -8.58 3.01 2.99
N VAL A 163 -9.27 3.97 3.60
CA VAL A 163 -8.90 5.39 3.54
C VAL A 163 -7.94 5.65 4.69
N LEU A 164 -6.68 5.90 4.36
CA LEU A 164 -5.58 6.04 5.32
C LEU A 164 -5.10 7.48 5.43
N GLY A 165 -5.63 8.23 6.39
CA GLY A 165 -5.07 9.51 6.78
C GLY A 165 -3.90 9.34 7.74
N HIS A 166 -3.28 10.46 8.11
CA HIS A 166 -2.13 10.41 9.02
C HIS A 166 -1.97 11.67 9.87
N GLN A 167 -1.33 11.51 11.01
CA GLN A 167 -0.94 12.60 11.90
C GLN A 167 -0.17 13.69 11.15
N SER A 168 -0.45 14.96 11.48
CA SER A 168 0.26 16.13 10.93
C SER A 168 0.24 16.22 9.39
N CYS A 169 -0.90 15.90 8.76
CA CYS A 169 -1.07 15.97 7.32
C CYS A 169 -0.89 17.40 6.80
N GLY A 170 0.06 17.56 5.84
CA GLY A 170 0.37 18.86 5.27
C GLY A 170 -0.78 19.44 4.44
N ALA A 171 -1.53 18.62 3.72
CA ALA A 171 -2.69 19.05 2.94
C ALA A 171 -3.83 19.57 3.82
N VAL A 172 -4.11 18.88 4.94
CA VAL A 172 -5.10 19.33 5.93
C VAL A 172 -4.65 20.63 6.59
N ARG A 173 -3.38 20.75 6.96
CA ARG A 173 -2.81 22.00 7.51
C ARG A 173 -2.99 23.17 6.53
N ALA A 174 -2.69 22.96 5.25
CA ALA A 174 -2.85 23.97 4.22
C ALA A 174 -4.33 24.38 4.05
N ALA A 175 -5.26 23.41 4.08
CA ALA A 175 -6.68 23.69 3.99
C ALA A 175 -7.21 24.52 5.18
N VAL A 176 -6.79 24.18 6.39
CA VAL A 176 -7.14 24.93 7.61
C VAL A 176 -6.55 26.34 7.57
N ALA A 177 -5.31 26.52 7.13
CA ALA A 177 -4.68 27.83 7.02
C ALA A 177 -5.36 28.71 5.96
N ALA A 178 -5.66 28.16 4.78
CA ALA A 178 -6.37 28.87 3.73
C ALA A 178 -7.78 29.31 4.17
N GLU A 179 -8.49 28.45 4.90
CA GLU A 179 -9.80 28.80 5.48
C GLU A 179 -9.70 29.95 6.49
N GLN A 180 -8.66 29.96 7.32
CA GLN A 180 -8.48 31.01 8.34
C GLN A 180 -8.03 32.34 7.76
N SER A 181 -7.16 32.33 6.74
CA SER A 181 -6.63 33.56 6.12
C SER A 181 -7.53 34.12 5.02
N GLY A 182 -8.42 33.29 4.46
CA GLY A 182 -9.14 33.62 3.22
C GLY A 182 -8.25 33.61 1.98
N GLU A 183 -7.02 33.12 2.08
CA GLU A 183 -6.07 33.07 0.97
C GLU A 183 -6.46 31.98 -0.03
N HIS A 184 -6.40 32.34 -1.32
CA HIS A 184 -6.56 31.37 -2.41
C HIS A 184 -5.22 30.77 -2.79
N LEU A 185 -5.12 29.44 -2.67
CA LEU A 185 -3.88 28.74 -2.98
C LEU A 185 -3.62 28.67 -4.51
N PRO A 186 -2.34 28.75 -4.94
CA PRO A 186 -1.97 28.78 -6.35
C PRO A 186 -2.22 27.42 -7.03
N ALA A 187 -2.33 27.47 -8.36
CA ALA A 187 -2.49 26.33 -9.25
C ALA A 187 -3.68 25.43 -8.84
N HIS A 188 -3.50 24.13 -8.93
CA HIS A 188 -4.52 23.16 -8.57
C HIS A 188 -4.59 22.84 -7.06
N MET A 189 -3.76 23.49 -6.23
CA MET A 189 -3.81 23.28 -4.76
C MET A 189 -5.11 23.77 -4.15
N GLN A 190 -5.75 24.78 -4.73
CA GLN A 190 -7.08 25.23 -4.29
C GLN A 190 -8.12 24.12 -4.38
N TYR A 191 -8.08 23.29 -5.42
CA TYR A 191 -8.98 22.13 -5.54
C TYR A 191 -8.87 21.20 -4.33
N LEU A 192 -7.63 20.93 -3.88
CA LEU A 192 -7.39 20.08 -2.70
C LEU A 192 -7.99 20.70 -1.43
N VAL A 193 -7.81 22.02 -1.25
CA VAL A 193 -8.41 22.79 -0.14
C VAL A 193 -9.93 22.68 -0.15
N ASP A 194 -10.55 22.89 -1.31
CA ASP A 194 -12.01 22.85 -1.46
C ASP A 194 -12.60 21.46 -1.15
N GLN A 195 -11.85 20.38 -1.47
CA GLN A 195 -12.27 19.03 -1.13
C GLN A 195 -12.14 18.71 0.36
N ILE A 196 -11.15 19.28 1.05
CA ILE A 196 -10.90 19.07 2.49
C ILE A 196 -11.78 20.00 3.35
N ARG A 197 -12.09 21.20 2.88
CA ARG A 197 -12.83 22.24 3.60
C ARG A 197 -14.08 21.74 4.33
N PRO A 198 -14.95 20.88 3.76
CA PRO A 198 -16.13 20.37 4.46
C PRO A 198 -15.83 19.56 5.73
N ALA A 199 -14.58 19.11 5.90
CA ALA A 199 -14.14 18.34 7.07
C ALA A 199 -13.52 19.20 8.17
N ILE A 200 -13.34 20.52 7.96
CA ILE A 200 -12.67 21.40 8.93
C ILE A 200 -13.51 21.50 10.22
N ASP A 201 -12.87 21.17 11.35
CA ASP A 201 -13.49 21.28 12.68
C ASP A 201 -13.37 22.72 13.19
N HIS A 202 -14.45 23.47 13.06
CA HIS A 202 -14.52 24.86 13.53
C HIS A 202 -14.67 25.01 15.06
N GLY A 203 -14.97 23.91 15.78
CA GLY A 203 -15.04 23.87 17.24
C GLY A 203 -13.70 23.80 17.96
N LYS A 204 -12.61 23.73 17.19
CA LYS A 204 -11.23 23.64 17.73
C LYS A 204 -10.34 24.72 17.13
N GLU A 205 -9.16 24.91 17.71
CA GLU A 205 -8.17 25.89 17.28
C GLU A 205 -6.76 25.27 17.17
N GLY A 206 -5.87 25.94 16.44
CA GLY A 206 -4.48 25.58 16.29
C GLY A 206 -4.27 24.12 15.84
N ASP A 207 -3.30 23.43 16.41
CA ASP A 207 -2.97 22.04 16.07
C ASP A 207 -4.11 21.07 16.41
N ALA A 208 -4.93 21.36 17.42
CA ALA A 208 -6.11 20.54 17.73
C ALA A 208 -7.18 20.57 16.63
N ARG A 209 -7.35 21.70 15.95
CA ARG A 209 -8.21 21.80 14.75
C ARG A 209 -7.66 20.93 13.62
N ILE A 210 -6.36 21.03 13.32
CA ILE A 210 -5.72 20.24 12.29
C ILE A 210 -5.88 18.75 12.58
N ASP A 211 -5.62 18.33 13.80
CA ASP A 211 -5.71 16.94 14.25
C ASP A 211 -7.12 16.36 14.10
N ALA A 212 -8.12 17.11 14.54
CA ALA A 212 -9.53 16.73 14.39
C ALA A 212 -9.95 16.69 12.92
N THR A 213 -9.53 17.67 12.12
CA THR A 213 -9.81 17.74 10.69
C THR A 213 -9.21 16.55 9.92
N VAL A 214 -8.01 16.07 10.26
CA VAL A 214 -7.47 14.85 9.67
C VAL A 214 -8.46 13.68 9.83
N SER A 215 -8.91 13.43 11.04
CA SER A 215 -9.84 12.34 11.31
C SER A 215 -11.22 12.55 10.65
N ALA A 216 -11.71 13.79 10.62
CA ALA A 216 -12.96 14.14 9.95
C ALA A 216 -12.86 13.98 8.43
N ASN A 217 -11.73 14.35 7.82
CA ASN A 217 -11.50 14.18 6.38
C ASN A 217 -11.49 12.70 5.98
N VAL A 218 -10.82 11.84 6.75
CA VAL A 218 -10.84 10.38 6.50
C VAL A 218 -12.28 9.86 6.53
N ARG A 219 -13.11 10.28 7.50
CA ARG A 219 -14.52 9.87 7.59
C ARG A 219 -15.32 10.39 6.40
N LEU A 220 -15.09 11.62 5.98
CA LEU A 220 -15.76 12.23 4.83
C LEU A 220 -15.43 11.45 3.54
N VAL A 221 -14.15 11.20 3.28
CA VAL A 221 -13.69 10.45 2.10
C VAL A 221 -14.22 9.01 2.12
N ARG A 222 -14.14 8.32 3.27
CA ARG A 222 -14.73 7.00 3.46
C ARG A 222 -16.23 6.99 3.14
N SER A 223 -16.96 7.99 3.66
CA SER A 223 -18.42 8.10 3.45
C SER A 223 -18.76 8.29 1.98
N ARG A 224 -18.01 9.13 1.27
CA ARG A 224 -18.18 9.36 -0.17
C ARG A 224 -17.93 8.07 -0.96
N LEU A 225 -16.82 7.36 -0.71
CA LEU A 225 -16.53 6.08 -1.35
C LEU A 225 -17.62 5.04 -1.05
N ALA A 226 -18.08 4.94 0.19
CA ALA A 226 -19.11 3.97 0.56
C ALA A 226 -20.49 4.29 -0.06
N ALA A 227 -20.70 5.53 -0.53
CA ALA A 227 -21.92 5.95 -1.20
C ALA A 227 -21.89 5.72 -2.72
N GLU A 228 -20.72 5.41 -3.31
CA GLU A 228 -20.63 5.05 -4.74
C GLU A 228 -21.49 3.81 -5.02
N PRO A 229 -22.39 3.84 -6.00
CA PRO A 229 -23.42 2.81 -6.19
C PRO A 229 -22.86 1.39 -6.26
N GLU A 230 -21.79 1.18 -7.02
CA GLU A 230 -21.17 -0.13 -7.25
C GLU A 230 -20.47 -0.64 -5.97
N LEU A 231 -19.82 0.25 -5.21
CA LEU A 231 -19.17 -0.08 -3.95
C LEU A 231 -20.21 -0.38 -2.87
N ALA A 232 -21.28 0.43 -2.81
CA ALA A 232 -22.40 0.23 -1.89
C ALA A 232 -23.09 -1.12 -2.10
N ALA A 233 -23.31 -1.52 -3.34
CA ALA A 233 -23.90 -2.81 -3.68
C ALA A 233 -23.03 -4.00 -3.19
N ARG A 234 -21.70 -3.91 -3.31
CA ARG A 234 -20.79 -4.94 -2.80
C ARG A 234 -20.69 -4.94 -1.28
N THR A 235 -20.74 -3.76 -0.67
CA THR A 235 -20.77 -3.63 0.79
C THR A 235 -22.04 -4.24 1.38
N ALA A 236 -23.19 -4.01 0.76
CA ALA A 236 -24.49 -4.58 1.19
C ALA A 236 -24.50 -6.11 1.18
N THR A 237 -23.69 -6.75 0.31
CA THR A 237 -23.56 -8.21 0.25
C THR A 237 -22.43 -8.78 1.10
N GLY A 238 -21.72 -7.95 1.88
CA GLY A 238 -20.57 -8.36 2.69
C GLY A 238 -19.31 -8.73 1.89
N LYS A 239 -19.30 -8.49 0.58
CA LYS A 239 -18.15 -8.75 -0.29
C LYS A 239 -17.09 -7.65 -0.27
N LEU A 240 -17.42 -6.49 0.27
CA LEU A 240 -16.55 -5.34 0.40
C LEU A 240 -16.71 -4.70 1.78
N ALA A 241 -15.61 -4.25 2.37
CA ALA A 241 -15.63 -3.25 3.43
C ALA A 241 -14.88 -1.98 3.00
N VAL A 242 -15.45 -0.81 3.31
CA VAL A 242 -14.81 0.49 3.16
C VAL A 242 -14.57 1.06 4.55
N VAL A 243 -13.32 1.18 4.96
CA VAL A 243 -12.95 1.59 6.32
C VAL A 243 -12.07 2.83 6.30
N GLY A 244 -12.19 3.66 7.35
CA GLY A 244 -11.28 4.76 7.62
C GLY A 244 -10.25 4.35 8.66
N ALA A 245 -9.01 4.77 8.48
CA ALA A 245 -7.92 4.57 9.42
C ALA A 245 -7.01 5.78 9.45
N ARG A 246 -6.26 5.94 10.54
CA ARG A 246 -5.30 7.00 10.73
C ARG A 246 -3.98 6.43 11.24
N TYR A 247 -2.90 6.79 10.57
CA TYR A 247 -1.53 6.47 10.96
C TYR A 247 -0.94 7.57 11.84
N GLU A 248 -0.43 7.16 12.99
CA GLU A 248 0.25 8.07 13.92
C GLU A 248 1.76 8.02 13.66
N LEU A 249 2.33 9.13 13.20
CA LEU A 249 3.77 9.23 12.88
C LEU A 249 4.66 9.00 14.12
N THR A 250 4.18 9.36 15.30
CA THR A 250 4.95 9.25 16.54
C THR A 250 5.00 7.84 17.11
N THR A 251 3.89 7.09 17.00
CA THR A 251 3.78 5.73 17.55
C THR A 251 3.79 4.66 16.48
N GLN A 252 3.76 5.07 15.19
CA GLN A 252 3.69 4.19 14.03
C GLN A 252 2.45 3.29 14.01
N ALA A 253 1.45 3.61 14.82
CA ALA A 253 0.20 2.87 14.92
C ALA A 253 -0.79 3.30 13.86
N VAL A 254 -1.46 2.33 13.24
CA VAL A 254 -2.68 2.55 12.46
C VAL A 254 -3.88 2.28 13.35
N ASN A 255 -4.70 3.31 13.56
CA ASN A 255 -5.93 3.23 14.34
C ASN A 255 -7.13 3.32 13.42
N ARG A 256 -8.05 2.37 13.54
CA ARG A 256 -9.32 2.42 12.80
C ARG A 256 -10.18 3.55 13.35
N LEU A 257 -10.79 4.31 12.45
CA LEU A 257 -11.76 5.35 12.78
C LEU A 257 -13.18 4.79 12.67
N ALA A 258 -14.01 5.11 13.65
CA ALA A 258 -15.41 4.75 13.66
C ALA A 258 -16.21 5.55 12.62
#